data_a0f42d49661c21fd461d96ac1560f707
#
_entry.id   a0f42d49661c21fd461d96ac1560f707
#
_cell.length_a   1.000
_cell.length_b   1.000
_cell.length_c   1.000
_cell.angle_alpha   90.00
_cell.angle_beta   90.00
_cell.angle_gamma   90.00
#
_symmetry.space_group_name_H-M   'P 1'
#
loop_
_entity.id
_entity.type
_entity.pdbx_description
1 polymer ?
#
loop_
_entity_poly.entity_id
_entity_poly.type
_entity_poly.pdbx_seq_one_letter_code
_entity_poly.pdbx_strand_id
1 'polypeptide(L)'
;MNKAASILLVFVLSFSFRAGAANAKPLKVFILAGQSNMEGHARIETFDYIGDDPATAPLLKMMRGADGQPRVCDHTWISYFTGKYDGSANGEGTGKLTAGFGARDDAAKSNGKIGPEFTFGLTMDAALKEPVLIIKTAWGGRSLNTEFRPPSAGPYELNDYQKKLYYGPPAHGVPKDMNVWLAEKKKETGRFYRYMIDHVKHVLADPKRVCPAYDAAAGFEIAGFVWFQGFNDLVDGHTYPNHGKPDRFAAYSDLLAHFIRDVRKDLGAPKMPFVIGVLGVD
;
A
#
# COMPACT_ATOMS: atom_id res chain seq x y z
N MET A 1 46.99 76.60 -0.59
CA MET A 1 47.22 75.52 -1.57
C MET A 1 46.64 74.24 -0.95
N ASN A 2 45.35 73.96 -1.18
CA ASN A 2 44.66 72.77 -0.66
C ASN A 2 44.64 71.71 -1.74
N LYS A 3 45.22 70.54 -1.49
CA LYS A 3 45.12 69.37 -2.34
C LYS A 3 43.94 68.52 -1.87
N ALA A 4 42.87 68.44 -2.68
CA ALA A 4 41.77 67.52 -2.47
C ALA A 4 42.19 66.14 -3.00
N ALA A 5 42.15 65.14 -2.16
CA ALA A 5 42.36 63.75 -2.52
C ALA A 5 41.01 63.14 -2.84
N SER A 6 40.80 62.73 -4.10
CA SER A 6 39.59 61.95 -4.54
C SER A 6 39.82 60.52 -4.22
N ILE A 7 38.93 59.97 -3.36
CA ILE A 7 38.86 58.54 -3.06
C ILE A 7 37.88 57.89 -4.07
N LEU A 8 38.43 57.06 -4.95
CA LEU A 8 37.63 56.25 -5.90
C LEU A 8 37.14 55.00 -5.20
N LEU A 9 35.84 54.92 -4.90
CA LEU A 9 35.21 53.73 -4.29
C LEU A 9 34.82 52.73 -5.39
N VAL A 10 35.59 51.65 -5.51
CA VAL A 10 35.32 50.58 -6.45
C VAL A 10 34.31 49.62 -5.81
N PHE A 11 33.05 49.64 -6.27
CA PHE A 11 32.05 48.66 -5.91
C PHE A 11 32.30 47.36 -6.71
N VAL A 12 32.83 46.34 -6.05
CA VAL A 12 32.89 44.98 -6.60
C VAL A 12 31.51 44.32 -6.39
N LEU A 13 30.69 44.27 -7.45
CA LEU A 13 29.48 43.46 -7.47
C LEU A 13 29.89 41.99 -7.55
N SER A 14 29.82 41.30 -6.41
CA SER A 14 29.95 39.86 -6.36
C SER A 14 28.66 39.21 -6.92
N PHE A 15 28.67 38.84 -8.19
CA PHE A 15 27.65 37.97 -8.77
C PHE A 15 27.87 36.58 -8.22
N SER A 16 27.10 36.21 -7.16
CA SER A 16 26.98 34.83 -6.73
C SER A 16 26.21 34.08 -7.82
N PHE A 17 26.93 33.37 -8.68
CA PHE A 17 26.32 32.34 -9.51
C PHE A 17 25.72 31.29 -8.54
N ARG A 18 24.42 31.35 -8.30
CA ARG A 18 23.69 30.17 -7.82
C ARG A 18 23.77 29.17 -8.97
N ALA A 19 24.64 28.17 -8.82
CA ALA A 19 24.56 26.95 -9.62
C ALA A 19 23.11 26.48 -9.55
N GLY A 20 22.42 26.48 -10.69
CA GLY A 20 21.06 26.05 -10.79
C GLY A 20 21.01 24.65 -10.21
N ALA A 21 20.25 24.45 -9.13
CA ALA A 21 19.88 23.13 -8.68
C ALA A 21 19.26 22.45 -9.90
N ALA A 22 19.91 21.40 -10.41
CA ALA A 22 19.28 20.52 -11.40
C ALA A 22 17.89 20.23 -10.84
N ASN A 23 16.83 20.43 -11.66
CA ASN A 23 15.45 20.23 -11.24
C ASN A 23 15.31 18.80 -10.70
N ALA A 24 15.52 18.62 -9.41
CA ALA A 24 15.33 17.34 -8.74
C ALA A 24 13.87 16.99 -8.91
N LYS A 25 13.61 15.80 -9.46
CA LYS A 25 12.24 15.30 -9.65
C LYS A 25 11.65 14.93 -8.30
N PRO A 26 10.33 15.15 -8.11
CA PRO A 26 9.67 14.71 -6.88
C PRO A 26 9.75 13.18 -6.73
N LEU A 27 9.92 12.72 -5.49
CA LEU A 27 9.87 11.30 -5.13
C LEU A 27 8.55 10.69 -5.60
N LYS A 28 8.61 9.62 -6.39
CA LYS A 28 7.42 8.90 -6.83
C LYS A 28 6.97 7.92 -5.74
N VAL A 29 5.77 8.13 -5.21
CA VAL A 29 5.20 7.30 -4.16
C VAL A 29 4.09 6.44 -4.73
N PHE A 30 4.19 5.12 -4.54
CA PHE A 30 3.15 4.15 -4.88
C PHE A 30 2.62 3.49 -3.61
N ILE A 31 1.29 3.41 -3.49
CA ILE A 31 0.63 2.76 -2.36
C ILE A 31 0.10 1.42 -2.83
N LEU A 32 0.48 0.35 -2.15
CA LEU A 32 0.03 -1.01 -2.42
C LEU A 32 -0.78 -1.49 -1.21
N ALA A 33 -2.07 -1.73 -1.40
CA ALA A 33 -2.96 -2.10 -0.31
C ALA A 33 -3.86 -3.29 -0.65
N GLY A 34 -4.25 -4.06 0.36
CA GLY A 34 -5.12 -5.21 0.18
C GLY A 34 -5.07 -6.22 1.31
N GLN A 35 -5.39 -7.45 0.97
CA GLN A 35 -5.41 -8.58 1.90
C GLN A 35 -4.25 -9.56 1.65
N SER A 36 -4.40 -10.84 1.99
CA SER A 36 -3.35 -11.87 1.87
C SER A 36 -2.70 -11.94 0.49
N ASN A 37 -3.43 -11.69 -0.59
CA ASN A 37 -2.85 -11.67 -1.95
C ASN A 37 -1.90 -10.48 -2.14
N MET A 38 -2.20 -9.32 -1.57
CA MET A 38 -1.26 -8.18 -1.54
C MET A 38 -0.18 -8.38 -0.48
N GLU A 39 -0.51 -9.00 0.65
CA GLU A 39 0.47 -9.31 1.69
C GLU A 39 1.60 -10.18 1.14
N GLY A 40 1.25 -11.21 0.36
CA GLY A 40 2.18 -12.05 -0.38
C GLY A 40 2.70 -13.23 0.44
N HIS A 41 2.39 -14.44 -0.02
CA HIS A 41 2.73 -15.68 0.69
C HIS A 41 3.62 -16.62 -0.12
N ALA A 42 4.02 -16.22 -1.34
CA ALA A 42 4.97 -16.99 -2.13
C ALA A 42 6.35 -16.96 -1.47
N ARG A 43 6.98 -18.11 -1.36
CA ARG A 43 8.34 -18.24 -0.83
C ARG A 43 9.38 -17.88 -1.89
N ILE A 44 10.53 -17.36 -1.46
CA ILE A 44 11.65 -17.01 -2.37
C ILE A 44 12.16 -18.26 -3.10
N GLU A 45 12.09 -19.43 -2.50
CA GLU A 45 12.46 -20.71 -3.10
C GLU A 45 11.63 -21.04 -4.35
N THR A 46 10.44 -20.45 -4.52
CA THR A 46 9.65 -20.61 -5.75
C THR A 46 10.34 -20.03 -6.98
N PHE A 47 11.36 -19.18 -6.82
CA PHE A 47 12.15 -18.66 -7.93
C PHE A 47 12.83 -19.78 -8.73
N ASP A 48 13.22 -20.86 -8.06
CA ASP A 48 13.87 -22.00 -8.72
C ASP A 48 12.96 -22.65 -9.77
N TYR A 49 11.66 -22.65 -9.53
CA TYR A 49 10.65 -23.23 -10.44
C TYR A 49 10.17 -22.25 -11.52
N ILE A 50 10.27 -20.93 -11.29
CA ILE A 50 9.90 -19.92 -12.30
C ILE A 50 10.80 -20.03 -13.54
N GLY A 51 12.05 -20.48 -13.38
CA GLY A 51 13.01 -20.68 -14.45
C GLY A 51 12.79 -21.92 -15.30
N ASP A 52 12.01 -22.87 -14.81
CA ASP A 52 11.79 -24.16 -15.50
C ASP A 52 10.84 -24.03 -16.70
N ASP A 53 9.94 -23.08 -16.67
CA ASP A 53 9.04 -22.78 -17.79
C ASP A 53 9.62 -21.65 -18.66
N PRO A 54 9.85 -21.90 -19.97
CA PRO A 54 10.32 -20.87 -20.90
C PRO A 54 9.46 -19.59 -20.93
N ALA A 55 8.17 -19.68 -20.65
CA ALA A 55 7.27 -18.52 -20.61
C ALA A 55 7.55 -17.63 -19.39
N THR A 56 7.97 -18.19 -18.26
CA THR A 56 8.25 -17.47 -17.01
C THR A 56 9.74 -17.23 -16.75
N ALA A 57 10.64 -17.92 -17.43
CA ALA A 57 12.08 -17.74 -17.29
C ALA A 57 12.58 -16.28 -17.44
N PRO A 58 11.98 -15.40 -18.31
CA PRO A 58 12.33 -14.00 -18.35
C PRO A 58 12.04 -13.26 -17.03
N LEU A 59 11.01 -13.66 -16.29
CA LEU A 59 10.69 -13.10 -14.96
C LEU A 59 11.78 -13.43 -13.95
N LEU A 60 12.29 -14.67 -13.97
CA LEU A 60 13.39 -15.06 -13.10
C LEU A 60 14.63 -14.18 -13.31
N LYS A 61 14.98 -13.87 -14.57
CA LYS A 61 16.10 -12.97 -14.90
C LYS A 61 15.89 -11.54 -14.35
N MET A 62 14.65 -11.10 -14.23
CA MET A 62 14.32 -9.82 -13.60
C MET A 62 14.44 -9.91 -12.07
N MET A 63 14.10 -11.05 -11.47
CA MET A 63 13.99 -11.25 -10.02
C MET A 63 15.32 -11.58 -9.36
N ARG A 64 16.27 -12.20 -10.07
CA ARG A 64 17.60 -12.55 -9.56
C ARG A 64 18.71 -11.68 -10.16
N GLY A 65 19.71 -11.36 -9.33
CA GLY A 65 20.97 -10.77 -9.76
C GLY A 65 21.89 -11.79 -10.43
N ALA A 66 23.03 -11.32 -10.95
CA ALA A 66 24.05 -12.17 -11.54
C ALA A 66 24.70 -13.15 -10.53
N ASP A 67 24.62 -12.83 -9.25
CA ASP A 67 25.09 -13.64 -8.11
C ASP A 67 24.07 -14.74 -7.71
N GLY A 68 22.94 -14.84 -8.41
CA GLY A 68 21.86 -15.77 -8.10
C GLY A 68 20.97 -15.37 -6.92
N GLN A 69 21.29 -14.26 -6.24
CA GLN A 69 20.48 -13.77 -5.13
C GLN A 69 19.28 -12.94 -5.61
N PRO A 70 18.24 -12.78 -4.79
CA PRO A 70 17.16 -11.84 -5.10
C PRO A 70 17.72 -10.44 -5.39
N ARG A 71 17.27 -9.85 -6.49
CA ARG A 71 17.72 -8.52 -6.89
C ARG A 71 17.33 -7.48 -5.83
N VAL A 72 18.26 -6.57 -5.54
CA VAL A 72 18.00 -5.35 -4.78
C VAL A 72 17.79 -4.22 -5.77
N CYS A 73 16.71 -3.47 -5.61
CA CYS A 73 16.44 -2.30 -6.45
C CYS A 73 17.44 -1.17 -6.19
N ASP A 74 17.88 -0.48 -7.23
CA ASP A 74 18.85 0.60 -7.09
C ASP A 74 18.20 1.89 -6.58
N HIS A 75 16.96 2.17 -7.01
CA HIS A 75 16.27 3.44 -6.79
C HIS A 75 14.93 3.27 -6.05
N THR A 76 14.56 2.06 -5.61
CA THR A 76 13.27 1.80 -4.95
C THR A 76 13.44 1.39 -3.49
N TRP A 77 12.69 2.05 -2.62
CA TRP A 77 12.58 1.76 -1.18
C TRP A 77 11.15 1.36 -0.84
N ILE A 78 10.99 0.69 0.29
CA ILE A 78 9.69 0.25 0.78
C ILE A 78 9.54 0.53 2.27
N SER A 79 8.33 0.98 2.64
CA SER A 79 7.78 0.86 3.98
C SER A 79 6.63 -0.14 3.90
N TYR A 80 6.69 -1.22 4.66
CA TYR A 80 5.66 -2.23 4.71
C TYR A 80 5.09 -2.36 6.12
N PHE A 81 3.82 -2.04 6.27
CA PHE A 81 3.07 -2.17 7.52
C PHE A 81 2.17 -3.41 7.46
N THR A 82 2.52 -4.43 8.24
CA THR A 82 1.89 -5.75 8.30
C THR A 82 2.03 -6.37 9.68
N GLY A 83 1.62 -7.62 9.80
CA GLY A 83 1.85 -8.44 10.99
C GLY A 83 0.65 -8.50 11.92
N LYS A 84 0.84 -9.09 13.08
CA LYS A 84 -0.20 -9.16 14.11
C LYS A 84 -0.53 -7.74 14.56
N TYR A 85 -1.74 -7.36 14.24
CA TYR A 85 -2.22 -6.06 14.61
C TYR A 85 -2.78 -6.11 16.05
N ASP A 86 -1.97 -5.66 16.98
CA ASP A 86 -2.35 -5.48 18.38
C ASP A 86 -2.54 -3.99 18.77
N GLY A 87 -2.49 -3.10 17.77
CA GLY A 87 -2.50 -1.65 17.99
C GLY A 87 -1.12 -1.05 18.25
N SER A 88 -0.06 -1.85 18.30
CA SER A 88 1.30 -1.35 18.41
C SER A 88 1.86 -0.93 17.05
N ALA A 89 2.76 0.06 17.04
CA ALA A 89 3.47 0.51 15.85
C ALA A 89 4.53 -0.48 15.34
N ASN A 90 4.60 -1.68 15.91
CA ASN A 90 5.69 -2.64 15.70
C ASN A 90 5.57 -3.42 14.39
N GLY A 91 4.58 -3.10 13.55
CA GLY A 91 4.34 -3.80 12.27
C GLY A 91 5.07 -3.23 11.06
N GLU A 92 5.89 -2.17 11.18
CA GLU A 92 6.58 -1.56 10.06
C GLU A 92 7.96 -2.19 9.80
N GLY A 93 8.20 -2.58 8.56
CA GLY A 93 9.52 -2.89 8.05
C GLY A 93 9.91 -1.96 6.92
N THR A 94 11.15 -1.50 6.90
CA THR A 94 11.66 -0.54 5.91
C THR A 94 12.97 -0.99 5.29
N GLY A 95 13.28 -0.50 4.10
CA GLY A 95 14.57 -0.73 3.46
C GLY A 95 14.56 -0.49 1.96
N LYS A 96 15.71 -0.73 1.32
CA LYS A 96 15.75 -0.90 -0.13
C LYS A 96 14.91 -2.11 -0.52
N LEU A 97 14.14 -1.96 -1.60
CA LEU A 97 13.29 -3.06 -2.04
C LEU A 97 14.12 -4.23 -2.56
N THR A 98 13.83 -5.39 -2.01
CA THR A 98 14.29 -6.70 -2.44
C THR A 98 13.22 -7.73 -2.08
N ALA A 99 13.46 -9.02 -2.32
CA ALA A 99 12.60 -10.08 -1.80
C ALA A 99 12.59 -10.11 -0.27
N GLY A 100 11.50 -10.56 0.33
CA GLY A 100 11.37 -10.69 1.78
C GLY A 100 10.38 -9.72 2.43
N PHE A 101 9.72 -8.86 1.65
CA PHE A 101 8.65 -7.96 2.12
C PHE A 101 7.23 -8.56 1.92
N GLY A 102 7.13 -9.90 1.79
CA GLY A 102 5.87 -10.62 1.87
C GLY A 102 5.34 -10.74 3.30
N ALA A 103 4.31 -11.58 3.48
CA ALA A 103 3.69 -11.82 4.78
C ALA A 103 4.70 -12.23 5.84
N ARG A 104 4.67 -11.58 7.00
CA ARG A 104 5.59 -11.81 8.11
C ARG A 104 4.97 -11.47 9.45
N ASP A 105 5.35 -12.23 10.46
CA ASP A 105 4.89 -12.03 11.84
C ASP A 105 5.73 -10.99 12.60
N ASP A 106 6.96 -10.74 12.13
CA ASP A 106 7.91 -9.79 12.72
C ASP A 106 8.39 -8.84 11.60
N ALA A 107 8.08 -7.57 11.72
CA ALA A 107 8.42 -6.57 10.72
C ALA A 107 9.94 -6.37 10.55
N ALA A 108 10.73 -6.64 11.61
CA ALA A 108 12.18 -6.51 11.57
C ALA A 108 12.88 -7.67 10.85
N LYS A 109 12.17 -8.76 10.57
CA LYS A 109 12.75 -9.97 9.97
C LYS A 109 12.08 -10.31 8.66
N SER A 110 12.88 -10.49 7.60
CA SER A 110 12.44 -11.19 6.42
C SER A 110 12.10 -12.64 6.79
N ASN A 111 10.96 -13.14 6.31
CA ASN A 111 10.59 -14.55 6.48
C ASN A 111 10.66 -15.35 5.17
N GLY A 112 11.41 -14.85 4.19
CA GLY A 112 11.61 -15.52 2.92
C GLY A 112 10.38 -15.52 2.01
N LYS A 113 9.46 -14.57 2.18
CA LYS A 113 8.25 -14.44 1.35
C LYS A 113 8.26 -13.17 0.52
N ILE A 114 7.57 -13.23 -0.61
CA ILE A 114 7.31 -12.10 -1.50
C ILE A 114 5.81 -11.97 -1.76
N GLY A 115 5.43 -10.77 -2.13
CA GLY A 115 4.13 -10.43 -2.69
C GLY A 115 4.28 -9.59 -3.95
N PRO A 116 3.19 -8.96 -4.41
CA PRO A 116 3.21 -8.11 -5.61
C PRO A 116 4.20 -6.95 -5.55
N GLU A 117 4.59 -6.49 -4.34
CA GLU A 117 5.54 -5.39 -4.15
C GLU A 117 6.87 -5.62 -4.85
N PHE A 118 7.35 -6.88 -4.86
CA PHE A 118 8.67 -7.18 -5.37
C PHE A 118 8.77 -6.97 -6.88
N THR A 119 7.91 -7.63 -7.66
CA THR A 119 7.90 -7.48 -9.12
C THR A 119 7.40 -6.12 -9.58
N PHE A 120 6.43 -5.52 -8.87
CA PHE A 120 6.01 -4.15 -9.11
C PHE A 120 7.19 -3.18 -8.95
N GLY A 121 7.91 -3.28 -7.85
CA GLY A 121 9.04 -2.40 -7.60
C GLY A 121 10.20 -2.59 -8.56
N LEU A 122 10.56 -3.83 -8.92
CA LEU A 122 11.56 -4.10 -9.97
C LEU A 122 11.18 -3.45 -11.30
N THR A 123 9.90 -3.51 -11.66
CA THR A 123 9.39 -2.90 -12.89
C THR A 123 9.47 -1.37 -12.83
N MET A 124 9.06 -0.76 -11.70
CA MET A 124 9.13 0.69 -11.52
C MET A 124 10.58 1.19 -11.47
N ASP A 125 11.47 0.47 -10.78
CA ASP A 125 12.90 0.79 -10.70
C ASP A 125 13.54 0.85 -12.10
N ALA A 126 13.27 -0.16 -12.91
CA ALA A 126 13.78 -0.25 -14.28
C ALA A 126 13.20 0.82 -15.21
N ALA A 127 11.91 1.14 -15.05
CA ALA A 127 11.18 2.07 -15.93
C ALA A 127 11.48 3.53 -15.61
N LEU A 128 11.51 3.90 -14.33
CA LEU A 128 11.60 5.29 -13.92
C LEU A 128 13.05 5.76 -13.75
N LYS A 129 13.94 4.90 -13.25
CA LYS A 129 15.35 5.22 -12.97
C LYS A 129 15.51 6.49 -12.12
N GLU A 130 14.58 6.68 -11.20
CA GLU A 130 14.52 7.78 -10.24
C GLU A 130 14.04 7.27 -8.90
N PRO A 131 14.22 8.00 -7.79
CA PRO A 131 13.79 7.52 -6.47
C PRO A 131 12.30 7.19 -6.43
N VAL A 132 11.98 5.97 -5.97
CA VAL A 132 10.64 5.43 -5.79
C VAL A 132 10.47 5.00 -4.34
N LEU A 133 9.34 5.33 -3.76
CA LEU A 133 8.92 4.84 -2.46
C LEU A 133 7.63 4.03 -2.60
N ILE A 134 7.68 2.77 -2.20
CA ILE A 134 6.49 1.93 -2.05
C ILE A 134 6.04 1.99 -0.60
N ILE A 135 4.77 2.31 -0.38
CA ILE A 135 4.12 2.19 0.92
C ILE A 135 3.12 1.05 0.82
N LYS A 136 3.45 -0.07 1.45
CA LYS A 136 2.62 -1.27 1.41
C LYS A 136 1.86 -1.45 2.71
N THR A 137 0.55 -1.65 2.61
CA THR A 137 -0.35 -1.92 3.73
C THR A 137 -1.27 -3.07 3.37
N ALA A 138 -1.03 -4.25 3.95
CA ALA A 138 -1.80 -5.43 3.61
C ALA A 138 -1.95 -6.36 4.81
N TRP A 139 -3.16 -6.91 4.99
CA TRP A 139 -3.48 -7.82 6.09
C TRP A 139 -4.40 -8.94 5.61
N GLY A 140 -3.97 -10.18 5.83
CA GLY A 140 -4.76 -11.36 5.51
C GLY A 140 -6.10 -11.41 6.22
N GLY A 141 -7.10 -12.00 5.58
CA GLY A 141 -8.40 -12.23 6.18
C GLY A 141 -9.28 -10.98 6.32
N ARG A 142 -9.02 -9.88 5.58
CA ARG A 142 -9.75 -8.60 5.72
C ARG A 142 -10.64 -8.33 4.52
N SER A 143 -11.92 -8.01 4.82
CA SER A 143 -12.94 -7.69 3.82
C SER A 143 -13.02 -6.20 3.55
N LEU A 144 -13.49 -5.84 2.35
CA LEU A 144 -13.83 -4.46 2.04
C LEU A 144 -15.10 -4.02 2.78
N ASN A 145 -16.06 -4.95 2.93
CA ASN A 145 -17.35 -4.60 3.53
C ASN A 145 -17.27 -4.26 5.01
N THR A 146 -16.33 -4.82 5.75
CA THR A 146 -16.18 -4.55 7.19
C THR A 146 -14.87 -3.82 7.50
N GLU A 147 -13.73 -4.51 7.34
CA GLU A 147 -12.46 -4.03 7.88
C GLU A 147 -11.86 -2.88 7.09
N PHE A 148 -11.95 -2.91 5.76
CA PHE A 148 -11.54 -1.81 4.89
C PHE A 148 -12.68 -0.88 4.50
N ARG A 149 -13.84 -0.98 5.15
CA ARG A 149 -15.02 -0.17 4.81
C ARG A 149 -14.69 1.32 4.83
N PRO A 150 -14.89 2.02 3.68
CA PRO A 150 -14.57 3.44 3.58
C PRO A 150 -15.58 4.29 4.37
N PRO A 151 -15.18 5.45 4.92
CA PRO A 151 -16.05 6.30 5.74
C PRO A 151 -17.33 6.72 5.03
N SER A 152 -17.27 7.06 3.74
CA SER A 152 -18.44 7.54 2.99
C SER A 152 -19.47 6.45 2.68
N ALA A 153 -19.12 5.17 2.87
CA ALA A 153 -20.08 4.06 2.78
C ALA A 153 -20.97 3.92 4.02
N GLY A 154 -20.73 4.74 5.06
CA GLY A 154 -21.48 4.67 6.31
C GLY A 154 -21.17 3.44 7.16
N PRO A 155 -21.89 3.26 8.27
CA PRO A 155 -21.69 2.15 9.18
C PRO A 155 -22.03 0.80 8.52
N TYR A 156 -21.47 -0.28 9.08
CA TYR A 156 -21.88 -1.62 8.71
C TYR A 156 -23.29 -1.92 9.25
N GLU A 157 -24.17 -2.38 8.39
CA GLU A 157 -25.52 -2.78 8.75
C GLU A 157 -25.76 -4.24 8.34
N LEU A 158 -26.50 -4.97 9.19
CA LEU A 158 -26.95 -6.32 8.85
C LEU A 158 -27.93 -6.27 7.69
N ASN A 159 -27.70 -7.10 6.68
CA ASN A 159 -28.70 -7.34 5.64
C ASN A 159 -29.84 -8.27 6.15
N ASP A 160 -30.90 -8.43 5.36
CA ASP A 160 -32.07 -9.20 5.77
C ASP A 160 -31.76 -10.71 5.96
N TYR A 161 -30.81 -11.25 5.18
CA TYR A 161 -30.36 -12.61 5.36
C TYR A 161 -29.67 -12.79 6.72
N GLN A 162 -28.77 -11.89 7.07
CA GLN A 162 -28.08 -11.89 8.36
C GLN A 162 -29.07 -11.68 9.52
N LYS A 163 -30.02 -10.76 9.38
CA LYS A 163 -31.07 -10.57 10.39
C LYS A 163 -31.87 -11.86 10.63
N LYS A 164 -32.26 -12.56 9.58
CA LYS A 164 -32.95 -13.86 9.71
C LYS A 164 -32.07 -14.90 10.38
N LEU A 165 -30.77 -14.97 9.99
CA LEU A 165 -29.84 -15.93 10.56
C LEU A 165 -29.58 -15.67 12.04
N TYR A 166 -29.38 -14.43 12.43
CA TYR A 166 -28.96 -14.07 13.78
C TYR A 166 -30.11 -13.87 14.77
N TYR A 167 -31.26 -13.38 14.32
CA TYR A 167 -32.46 -13.21 15.16
C TYR A 167 -33.47 -14.37 15.06
N GLY A 168 -33.20 -15.32 14.19
CA GLY A 168 -33.97 -16.54 14.04
C GLY A 168 -33.68 -17.61 15.13
N PRO A 169 -34.25 -18.79 15.01
CA PRO A 169 -33.90 -19.92 15.88
C PRO A 169 -32.37 -20.18 15.84
N PRO A 170 -31.76 -20.64 16.97
CA PRO A 170 -30.35 -20.93 17.03
C PRO A 170 -29.89 -21.87 15.91
N ALA A 171 -28.94 -21.42 15.10
CA ALA A 171 -28.25 -22.23 14.11
C ALA A 171 -26.79 -22.41 14.52
N HIS A 172 -26.13 -23.46 14.05
CA HIS A 172 -24.72 -23.68 14.31
C HIS A 172 -23.90 -22.46 13.80
N GLY A 173 -22.99 -21.96 14.65
CA GLY A 173 -22.10 -20.83 14.33
C GLY A 173 -22.65 -19.43 14.57
N VAL A 174 -23.89 -19.30 15.04
CA VAL A 174 -24.46 -18.00 15.43
C VAL A 174 -23.89 -17.59 16.79
N PRO A 175 -23.42 -16.33 16.96
CA PRO A 175 -22.95 -15.82 18.24
C PRO A 175 -24.04 -15.91 19.32
N LYS A 176 -23.66 -16.29 20.54
CA LYS A 176 -24.61 -16.43 21.66
C LYS A 176 -25.18 -15.07 22.10
N ASP A 177 -24.41 -14.01 21.98
CA ASP A 177 -24.82 -12.64 22.32
C ASP A 177 -24.66 -11.74 21.08
N MET A 178 -25.79 -11.41 20.48
CA MET A 178 -25.85 -10.59 19.27
C MET A 178 -25.39 -9.14 19.53
N ASN A 179 -25.63 -8.60 20.73
CA ASN A 179 -25.23 -7.23 21.04
C ASN A 179 -23.70 -7.11 21.12
N VAL A 180 -23.05 -8.11 21.72
CA VAL A 180 -21.59 -8.20 21.77
C VAL A 180 -21.02 -8.32 20.35
N TRP A 181 -21.57 -9.22 19.55
CA TRP A 181 -21.11 -9.39 18.17
C TRP A 181 -21.28 -8.14 17.31
N LEU A 182 -22.41 -7.44 17.41
CA LEU A 182 -22.66 -6.17 16.71
C LEU A 182 -21.72 -5.06 17.18
N ALA A 183 -21.42 -4.99 18.47
CA ALA A 183 -20.47 -4.03 19.02
C ALA A 183 -19.05 -4.29 18.48
N GLU A 184 -18.62 -5.52 18.41
CA GLU A 184 -17.35 -5.92 17.81
C GLU A 184 -17.30 -5.59 16.31
N LYS A 185 -18.34 -5.92 15.55
CA LYS A 185 -18.43 -5.55 14.13
C LYS A 185 -18.35 -4.06 13.90
N LYS A 186 -19.03 -3.26 14.73
CA LYS A 186 -18.92 -1.79 14.67
C LYS A 186 -17.49 -1.31 14.96
N LYS A 187 -16.83 -1.89 15.94
CA LYS A 187 -15.44 -1.57 16.30
C LYS A 187 -14.47 -1.92 15.14
N GLU A 188 -14.67 -3.05 14.48
CA GLU A 188 -13.83 -3.49 13.35
C GLU A 188 -14.13 -2.72 12.05
N THR A 189 -15.32 -2.12 11.93
CA THR A 189 -15.72 -1.40 10.71
C THR A 189 -14.75 -0.25 10.38
N GLY A 190 -14.15 -0.31 9.19
CA GLY A 190 -13.21 0.68 8.68
C GLY A 190 -11.88 0.75 9.45
N ARG A 191 -11.59 -0.19 10.33
CA ARG A 191 -10.37 -0.20 11.14
C ARG A 191 -9.12 -0.24 10.27
N PHE A 192 -9.06 -1.15 9.31
CA PHE A 192 -7.90 -1.31 8.45
C PHE A 192 -7.82 -0.23 7.36
N TYR A 193 -8.95 0.37 6.99
CA TYR A 193 -8.94 1.60 6.20
C TYR A 193 -8.19 2.72 6.94
N ARG A 194 -8.55 2.97 8.21
CA ARG A 194 -7.86 4.00 9.02
C ARG A 194 -6.37 3.70 9.18
N TYR A 195 -5.99 2.47 9.49
CA TYR A 195 -4.58 2.07 9.61
C TYR A 195 -3.79 2.29 8.35
N MET A 196 -4.36 1.96 7.21
CA MET A 196 -3.75 2.21 5.89
C MET A 196 -3.50 3.71 5.70
N ILE A 197 -4.53 4.54 5.90
CA ILE A 197 -4.41 5.99 5.72
C ILE A 197 -3.43 6.61 6.72
N ASP A 198 -3.51 6.21 7.98
CA ASP A 198 -2.62 6.72 9.04
C ASP A 198 -1.17 6.34 8.77
N HIS A 199 -0.91 5.10 8.33
CA HIS A 199 0.44 4.68 7.98
C HIS A 199 0.99 5.43 6.77
N VAL A 200 0.20 5.60 5.71
CA VAL A 200 0.61 6.40 4.54
C VAL A 200 0.97 7.82 4.97
N LYS A 201 0.13 8.48 5.76
CA LYS A 201 0.40 9.84 6.28
C LYS A 201 1.64 9.87 7.16
N HIS A 202 1.84 8.87 8.02
CA HIS A 202 3.03 8.76 8.86
C HIS A 202 4.32 8.70 8.02
N VAL A 203 4.35 7.87 7.00
CA VAL A 203 5.52 7.74 6.10
C VAL A 203 5.75 9.03 5.32
N LEU A 204 4.68 9.65 4.81
CA LEU A 204 4.76 10.89 4.02
C LEU A 204 5.12 12.13 4.86
N ALA A 205 4.96 12.09 6.17
CA ALA A 205 5.41 13.14 7.08
C ALA A 205 6.95 13.23 7.18
N ASP A 206 7.64 12.09 7.01
CA ASP A 206 9.11 12.00 6.94
C ASP A 206 9.56 10.90 5.96
N PRO A 207 9.46 11.13 4.64
CA PRO A 207 9.86 10.14 3.64
C PRO A 207 11.34 9.79 3.71
N LYS A 208 12.17 10.69 4.20
CA LYS A 208 13.63 10.50 4.28
C LYS A 208 14.02 9.39 5.24
N ARG A 209 13.20 9.13 6.25
CA ARG A 209 13.37 8.00 7.18
C ARG A 209 13.38 6.65 6.46
N VAL A 210 12.62 6.52 5.38
CA VAL A 210 12.50 5.28 4.59
C VAL A 210 13.34 5.34 3.31
N CYS A 211 13.32 6.48 2.62
CA CYS A 211 14.03 6.71 1.37
C CYS A 211 15.12 7.78 1.57
N PRO A 212 16.37 7.39 1.88
CA PRO A 212 17.47 8.35 2.10
C PRO A 212 17.75 9.26 0.90
N ALA A 213 17.35 8.83 -0.31
CA ALA A 213 17.47 9.62 -1.55
C ALA A 213 16.40 10.71 -1.69
N TYR A 214 15.44 10.80 -0.76
CA TYR A 214 14.43 11.85 -0.78
C TYR A 214 15.04 13.25 -0.65
N ASP A 215 14.68 14.13 -1.60
CA ASP A 215 14.99 15.54 -1.58
C ASP A 215 13.74 16.35 -1.18
N ALA A 216 13.78 16.95 0.01
CA ALA A 216 12.66 17.73 0.52
C ALA A 216 12.35 18.98 -0.32
N ALA A 217 13.34 19.52 -1.07
CA ALA A 217 13.12 20.66 -1.94
C ALA A 217 12.31 20.28 -3.20
N ALA A 218 12.47 19.05 -3.68
CA ALA A 218 11.69 18.51 -4.79
C ALA A 218 10.31 17.96 -4.34
N GLY A 219 10.17 17.58 -3.07
CA GLY A 219 8.95 17.02 -2.53
C GLY A 219 8.65 15.60 -3.03
N PHE A 220 7.38 15.21 -2.95
CA PHE A 220 6.91 13.92 -3.45
C PHE A 220 5.61 14.06 -4.24
N GLU A 221 5.32 13.04 -5.03
CA GLU A 221 4.07 12.87 -5.76
C GLU A 221 3.51 11.48 -5.46
N ILE A 222 2.23 11.40 -5.05
CA ILE A 222 1.54 10.12 -4.96
C ILE A 222 1.17 9.69 -6.37
N ALA A 223 2.02 8.84 -6.95
CA ALA A 223 1.99 8.47 -8.37
C ALA A 223 0.97 7.37 -8.70
N GLY A 224 0.52 6.61 -7.69
CA GLY A 224 -0.50 5.59 -7.92
C GLY A 224 -0.87 4.80 -6.67
N PHE A 225 -2.02 4.14 -6.76
CA PHE A 225 -2.55 3.22 -5.76
C PHE A 225 -2.89 1.89 -6.42
N VAL A 226 -2.43 0.79 -5.84
CA VAL A 226 -2.73 -0.58 -6.29
C VAL A 226 -3.54 -1.28 -5.20
N TRP A 227 -4.72 -1.75 -5.58
CA TRP A 227 -5.62 -2.50 -4.71
C TRP A 227 -5.69 -3.97 -5.12
N PHE A 228 -5.32 -4.87 -4.23
CA PHE A 228 -5.41 -6.31 -4.47
C PHE A 228 -6.12 -7.01 -3.30
N GLN A 229 -7.44 -6.94 -3.33
CA GLN A 229 -8.35 -7.45 -2.30
C GLN A 229 -9.65 -7.93 -2.98
N GLY A 230 -10.38 -8.85 -2.36
CA GLY A 230 -11.66 -9.36 -2.85
C GLY A 230 -11.94 -10.78 -2.38
N PHE A 231 -10.93 -11.58 -2.11
CA PHE A 231 -11.12 -12.98 -1.74
C PHE A 231 -11.97 -13.16 -0.47
N ASN A 232 -11.74 -12.35 0.56
CA ASN A 232 -12.54 -12.44 1.79
C ASN A 232 -14.01 -12.06 1.56
N ASP A 233 -14.27 -11.09 0.70
CA ASP A 233 -15.63 -10.72 0.31
C ASP A 233 -16.28 -11.79 -0.57
N LEU A 234 -15.51 -12.50 -1.40
CA LEU A 234 -15.97 -13.61 -2.23
C LEU A 234 -16.43 -14.80 -1.39
N VAL A 235 -15.64 -15.19 -0.35
CA VAL A 235 -15.93 -16.38 0.46
C VAL A 235 -16.94 -16.11 1.57
N ASP A 236 -17.15 -14.86 1.99
CA ASP A 236 -18.18 -14.49 2.96
C ASP A 236 -19.55 -14.31 2.28
N GLY A 237 -20.22 -15.43 2.07
CA GLY A 237 -21.54 -15.46 1.44
C GLY A 237 -22.66 -14.81 2.24
N HIS A 238 -22.41 -14.38 3.49
CA HIS A 238 -23.43 -13.78 4.36
C HIS A 238 -23.41 -12.25 4.37
N THR A 239 -22.30 -11.66 3.99
CA THR A 239 -22.05 -10.22 4.15
C THR A 239 -22.81 -9.36 3.13
N TYR A 240 -23.07 -9.89 1.93
CA TYR A 240 -23.72 -9.13 0.86
C TYR A 240 -25.21 -9.48 0.74
N PRO A 241 -26.08 -8.45 0.49
CA PRO A 241 -27.54 -8.61 0.59
C PRO A 241 -28.14 -9.60 -0.40
N ASN A 242 -27.50 -9.81 -1.54
CA ASN A 242 -27.98 -10.71 -2.60
C ASN A 242 -27.36 -12.11 -2.52
N HIS A 243 -27.09 -12.59 -1.32
CA HIS A 243 -26.53 -13.93 -1.12
C HIS A 243 -27.29 -15.01 -1.92
N GLY A 244 -26.54 -15.82 -2.67
CA GLY A 244 -27.11 -16.87 -3.53
C GLY A 244 -27.64 -16.41 -4.90
N LYS A 245 -27.58 -15.10 -5.23
CA LYS A 245 -27.98 -14.56 -6.53
C LYS A 245 -26.75 -14.20 -7.37
N PRO A 246 -26.88 -14.08 -8.71
CA PRO A 246 -25.78 -13.71 -9.58
C PRO A 246 -25.19 -12.32 -9.29
N ASP A 247 -26.01 -11.39 -8.81
CA ASP A 247 -25.66 -10.00 -8.51
C ASP A 247 -25.22 -9.79 -7.03
N ARG A 248 -24.96 -10.86 -6.30
CA ARG A 248 -24.65 -10.79 -4.85
C ARG A 248 -23.45 -9.88 -4.51
N PHE A 249 -22.53 -9.70 -5.45
CA PHE A 249 -21.35 -8.85 -5.27
C PHE A 249 -21.52 -7.42 -5.82
N ALA A 250 -22.70 -7.03 -6.31
CA ALA A 250 -22.92 -5.65 -6.80
C ALA A 250 -22.55 -4.61 -5.73
N ALA A 251 -22.89 -4.85 -4.46
CA ALA A 251 -22.55 -3.99 -3.35
C ALA A 251 -21.02 -3.85 -3.11
N TYR A 252 -20.21 -4.83 -3.51
CA TYR A 252 -18.75 -4.71 -3.48
C TYR A 252 -18.26 -3.61 -4.43
N SER A 253 -18.81 -3.53 -5.62
CA SER A 253 -18.47 -2.51 -6.61
C SER A 253 -18.79 -1.10 -6.10
N ASP A 254 -19.94 -0.93 -5.46
CA ASP A 254 -20.34 0.34 -4.84
C ASP A 254 -19.41 0.73 -3.70
N LEU A 255 -19.08 -0.23 -2.82
CA LEU A 255 -18.12 -0.04 -1.73
C LEU A 255 -16.74 0.35 -2.25
N LEU A 256 -16.27 -0.31 -3.31
CA LEU A 256 -14.99 -0.01 -3.93
C LEU A 256 -14.97 1.39 -4.56
N ALA A 257 -16.08 1.81 -5.16
CA ALA A 257 -16.22 3.17 -5.66
C ALA A 257 -16.16 4.22 -4.53
N HIS A 258 -16.76 3.95 -3.36
CA HIS A 258 -16.61 4.75 -2.15
C HIS A 258 -15.15 4.77 -1.68
N PHE A 259 -14.51 3.62 -1.60
CA PHE A 259 -13.13 3.46 -1.18
C PHE A 259 -12.17 4.29 -2.05
N ILE A 260 -12.29 4.21 -3.38
CA ILE A 260 -11.47 4.99 -4.31
C ILE A 260 -11.61 6.48 -4.08
N ARG A 261 -12.84 6.98 -3.90
CA ARG A 261 -13.11 8.40 -3.66
C ARG A 261 -12.52 8.86 -2.32
N ASP A 262 -12.75 8.08 -1.27
CA ASP A 262 -12.28 8.41 0.07
C ASP A 262 -10.75 8.40 0.16
N VAL A 263 -10.08 7.40 -0.41
CA VAL A 263 -8.61 7.32 -0.45
C VAL A 263 -8.02 8.53 -1.18
N ARG A 264 -8.57 8.89 -2.35
CA ARG A 264 -8.14 10.09 -3.09
C ARG A 264 -8.32 11.37 -2.28
N LYS A 265 -9.44 11.50 -1.57
CA LYS A 265 -9.75 12.64 -0.70
C LYS A 265 -8.80 12.69 0.50
N ASP A 266 -8.67 11.59 1.23
CA ASP A 266 -7.92 11.53 2.50
C ASP A 266 -6.41 11.69 2.31
N LEU A 267 -5.91 11.35 1.11
CA LEU A 267 -4.52 11.55 0.71
C LEU A 267 -4.28 12.85 -0.06
N GLY A 268 -5.31 13.68 -0.29
CA GLY A 268 -5.18 14.92 -1.05
C GLY A 268 -4.75 14.73 -2.51
N ALA A 269 -5.03 13.57 -3.11
CA ALA A 269 -4.59 13.16 -4.44
C ALA A 269 -5.76 12.83 -5.38
N PRO A 270 -6.60 13.82 -5.77
CA PRO A 270 -7.87 13.59 -6.47
C PRO A 270 -7.72 12.94 -7.84
N LYS A 271 -6.57 13.07 -8.47
CA LYS A 271 -6.26 12.50 -9.80
C LYS A 271 -5.36 11.27 -9.74
N MET A 272 -5.04 10.78 -8.54
CA MET A 272 -4.18 9.61 -8.37
C MET A 272 -4.71 8.42 -9.17
N PRO A 273 -3.89 7.81 -10.06
CA PRO A 273 -4.22 6.56 -10.72
C PRO A 273 -4.55 5.47 -9.69
N PHE A 274 -5.59 4.68 -9.96
CA PHE A 274 -6.01 3.59 -9.10
C PHE A 274 -6.11 2.31 -9.93
N VAL A 275 -5.30 1.33 -9.61
CA VAL A 275 -5.23 0.03 -10.29
C VAL A 275 -5.84 -1.04 -9.40
N ILE A 276 -6.71 -1.86 -9.97
CA ILE A 276 -7.37 -2.97 -9.26
C ILE A 276 -6.81 -4.29 -9.78
N GLY A 277 -6.18 -5.05 -8.88
CA GLY A 277 -5.85 -6.44 -9.12
C GLY A 277 -7.11 -7.29 -9.03
N VAL A 278 -7.51 -7.88 -10.15
CA VAL A 278 -8.68 -8.76 -10.22
C VAL A 278 -8.23 -10.19 -9.93
N LEU A 279 -8.93 -10.85 -8.99
CA LEU A 279 -8.76 -12.28 -8.77
C LEU A 279 -9.41 -13.03 -9.94
N GLY A 280 -8.65 -13.93 -10.56
CA GLY A 280 -9.22 -14.89 -11.47
C GLY A 280 -10.10 -15.88 -10.68
N VAL A 281 -11.32 -16.08 -11.13
CA VAL A 281 -12.19 -17.16 -10.68
C VAL A 281 -12.61 -17.93 -11.92
N ASP A 282 -12.31 -19.22 -11.94
CA ASP A 282 -12.83 -20.14 -12.96
C ASP A 282 -14.27 -20.55 -12.62
#